data_327d6f0ec827b8304cae7354e9807daa
#
_entry.id   327d6f0ec827b8304cae7354e9807daa
#
_cell.length_a   1.000
_cell.length_b   1.000
_cell.length_c   1.000
_cell.angle_alpha   90.00
_cell.angle_beta   90.00
_cell.angle_gamma   90.00
#
_symmetry.space_group_name_H-M   'P 1'
#
loop_
_entity.id
_entity.type
_entity.pdbx_description
1 polymer ?
#
loop_
_entity_poly.entity_id
_entity_poly.type
_entity_poly.pdbx_seq_one_letter_code
_entity_poly.pdbx_strand_id
1 'polypeptide(L)'
;LVISASPRKGGNSDVLCDEFIKGAQQAGHKVEKIFLRNFKVNYCTGCGVCNSTHKCVQKDDMAEIMDKMVNADVIVFATPVYFYTMDAQLKTLIDRTVPRYTEMVNKEVYYILTAADTNAANLEKTVESIRGFTLDCLDGAVEKGILYGTGVWDKGEVQSSAHMKTAYEMGLHS
;
A
#
# COMPACT_ATOMS: atom_id res chain seq x y z
N LEU A 1 -5.23 -4.76 6.75
CA LEU A 1 -4.32 -5.31 5.75
C LEU A 1 -3.20 -4.32 5.46
N VAL A 2 -1.93 -4.75 5.59
CA VAL A 2 -0.76 -3.91 5.27
C VAL A 2 -0.08 -4.44 4.01
N ILE A 3 -0.01 -3.62 2.96
CA ILE A 3 0.56 -3.98 1.67
C ILE A 3 1.92 -3.29 1.51
N SER A 4 3.00 -4.06 1.62
CA SER A 4 4.38 -3.61 1.37
C SER A 4 4.75 -3.87 -0.09
N ALA A 5 4.89 -2.80 -0.86
CA ALA A 5 5.29 -2.87 -2.27
C ALA A 5 6.82 -2.80 -2.46
N SER A 6 7.59 -2.64 -1.39
CA SER A 6 9.05 -2.58 -1.47
C SER A 6 9.63 -3.75 -2.27
N PRO A 7 10.49 -3.51 -3.27
CA PRO A 7 11.20 -4.58 -3.96
C PRO A 7 12.31 -5.21 -3.09
N ARG A 8 12.67 -4.58 -1.96
CA ARG A 8 13.73 -5.02 -1.05
C ARG A 8 13.15 -5.54 0.26
N LYS A 9 13.36 -6.81 0.59
CA LYS A 9 13.06 -7.34 1.94
C LYS A 9 13.86 -6.55 2.98
N GLY A 10 13.18 -6.00 3.98
CA GLY A 10 13.77 -5.08 4.94
C GLY A 10 14.18 -3.72 4.33
N GLY A 11 13.56 -3.32 3.21
CA GLY A 11 13.66 -1.96 2.69
C GLY A 11 12.92 -0.97 3.59
N ASN A 12 13.15 0.32 3.41
CA ASN A 12 12.66 1.35 4.32
C ASN A 12 11.13 1.30 4.50
N SER A 13 10.35 1.26 3.42
CA SER A 13 8.89 1.14 3.52
C SER A 13 8.42 -0.19 4.13
N ASP A 14 9.15 -1.28 3.88
CA ASP A 14 8.84 -2.59 4.47
C ASP A 14 9.08 -2.61 5.99
N VAL A 15 10.14 -1.95 6.46
CA VAL A 15 10.44 -1.77 7.89
C VAL A 15 9.36 -0.92 8.58
N LEU A 16 8.92 0.18 7.95
CA LEU A 16 7.85 1.02 8.50
C LEU A 16 6.50 0.28 8.56
N CYS A 17 6.23 -0.62 7.61
CA CYS A 17 5.07 -1.52 7.70
C CYS A 17 5.12 -2.37 8.97
N ASP A 18 6.30 -2.92 9.32
CA ASP A 18 6.44 -3.76 10.51
C ASP A 18 6.20 -2.96 11.80
N GLU A 19 6.62 -1.69 11.84
CA GLU A 19 6.33 -0.81 12.98
C GLU A 19 4.84 -0.43 13.07
N PHE A 20 4.21 -0.10 11.94
CA PHE A 20 2.75 0.12 11.92
C PHE A 20 1.99 -1.11 12.44
N ILE A 21 2.39 -2.30 12.00
CA ILE A 21 1.77 -3.56 12.42
C ILE A 21 1.88 -3.75 13.94
N LYS A 22 3.05 -3.45 14.54
CA LYS A 22 3.22 -3.55 16.00
C LYS A 22 2.24 -2.63 16.74
N GLY A 23 2.09 -1.39 16.28
CA GLY A 23 1.13 -0.45 16.86
C GLY A 23 -0.31 -0.94 16.74
N ALA A 24 -0.72 -1.34 15.55
CA ALA A 24 -2.07 -1.83 15.28
C ALA A 24 -2.39 -3.11 16.10
N GLN A 25 -1.45 -4.03 16.22
CA GLN A 25 -1.61 -5.22 17.07
C GLN A 25 -1.72 -4.87 18.56
N GLN A 26 -0.97 -3.87 19.03
CA GLN A 26 -1.11 -3.38 20.39
C GLN A 26 -2.48 -2.73 20.64
N ALA A 27 -3.07 -2.09 19.63
CA ALA A 27 -4.44 -1.56 19.68
C ALA A 27 -5.50 -2.68 19.65
N GLY A 28 -5.11 -3.94 19.43
CA GLY A 28 -6.01 -5.10 19.42
C GLY A 28 -6.50 -5.50 18.04
N HIS A 29 -5.98 -4.90 16.97
CA HIS A 29 -6.36 -5.24 15.60
C HIS A 29 -5.77 -6.58 15.15
N LYS A 30 -6.54 -7.31 14.34
CA LYS A 30 -6.03 -8.45 13.58
C LYS A 30 -5.38 -7.95 12.30
N VAL A 31 -4.07 -8.06 12.23
CA VAL A 31 -3.29 -7.53 11.10
C VAL A 31 -2.70 -8.64 10.25
N GLU A 32 -2.86 -8.51 8.94
CA GLU A 32 -2.17 -9.33 7.94
C GLU A 32 -1.27 -8.44 7.08
N LYS A 33 -0.06 -8.94 6.76
CA LYS A 33 0.89 -8.27 5.87
C LYS A 33 1.02 -9.02 4.57
N ILE A 34 0.84 -8.29 3.46
CA ILE A 34 1.23 -8.73 2.12
C ILE A 34 2.55 -8.05 1.76
N PHE A 35 3.60 -8.83 1.56
CA PHE A 35 4.83 -8.38 0.96
C PHE A 35 4.82 -8.75 -0.52
N LEU A 36 4.48 -7.78 -1.40
CA LEU A 36 4.19 -8.02 -2.82
C LEU A 36 5.29 -8.76 -3.57
N ARG A 37 6.55 -8.58 -3.15
CA ARG A 37 7.68 -9.31 -3.73
C ARG A 37 7.55 -10.82 -3.66
N ASN A 38 6.81 -11.35 -2.69
CA ASN A 38 6.62 -12.80 -2.53
C ASN A 38 5.48 -13.35 -3.40
N PHE A 39 4.74 -12.48 -4.08
CA PHE A 39 3.58 -12.82 -4.89
C PHE A 39 3.88 -12.61 -6.38
N LYS A 40 3.35 -13.49 -7.20
CA LYS A 40 3.41 -13.34 -8.65
C LYS A 40 2.17 -12.57 -9.10
N VAL A 41 2.33 -11.30 -9.38
CA VAL A 41 1.28 -10.43 -9.93
C VAL A 41 1.78 -9.89 -11.27
N ASN A 42 1.18 -10.33 -12.36
CA ASN A 42 1.49 -9.79 -13.69
C ASN A 42 0.74 -8.48 -13.92
N TYR A 43 1.25 -7.61 -14.79
CA TYR A 43 0.57 -6.36 -15.14
C TYR A 43 -0.75 -6.61 -15.88
N CYS A 44 -1.68 -5.66 -15.79
CA CYS A 44 -2.94 -5.72 -16.52
C CYS A 44 -2.70 -5.60 -18.04
N THR A 45 -3.31 -6.48 -18.83
CA THR A 45 -3.20 -6.45 -20.30
C THR A 45 -4.33 -5.69 -20.97
N GLY A 46 -5.26 -5.09 -20.22
CA GLY A 46 -6.38 -4.33 -20.76
C GLY A 46 -7.38 -5.13 -21.59
N CYS A 47 -7.45 -6.46 -21.43
CA CYS A 47 -8.28 -7.35 -22.25
C CYS A 47 -9.79 -7.14 -22.09
N GLY A 48 -10.26 -6.46 -21.05
CA GLY A 48 -11.67 -6.13 -20.81
C GLY A 48 -12.57 -7.29 -20.36
N VAL A 49 -12.10 -8.52 -20.27
CA VAL A 49 -12.93 -9.68 -19.90
C VAL A 49 -13.57 -9.52 -18.51
N CYS A 50 -12.84 -8.93 -17.58
CA CYS A 50 -13.34 -8.71 -16.21
C CYS A 50 -14.52 -7.73 -16.13
N ASN A 51 -14.77 -6.89 -17.13
CA ASN A 51 -15.91 -5.95 -17.12
C ASN A 51 -17.27 -6.69 -17.10
N SER A 52 -17.32 -7.91 -17.66
CA SER A 52 -18.54 -8.71 -17.68
C SER A 52 -18.50 -9.91 -16.74
N THR A 53 -17.30 -10.44 -16.44
CA THR A 53 -17.15 -11.65 -15.64
C THR A 53 -16.84 -11.39 -14.17
N HIS A 54 -16.43 -10.16 -13.81
CA HIS A 54 -15.89 -9.79 -12.51
C HIS A 54 -14.72 -10.67 -12.04
N LYS A 55 -14.04 -11.29 -12.99
CA LYS A 55 -12.87 -12.17 -12.75
C LYS A 55 -11.78 -11.91 -13.78
N CYS A 56 -10.53 -11.87 -13.28
CA CYS A 56 -9.38 -11.77 -14.18
C CYS A 56 -9.09 -13.13 -14.84
N VAL A 57 -8.74 -13.11 -16.13
CA VAL A 57 -8.35 -14.31 -16.87
C VAL A 57 -6.94 -14.79 -16.53
N GLN A 58 -6.10 -13.91 -15.97
CA GLN A 58 -4.74 -14.29 -15.57
C GLN A 58 -4.78 -15.14 -14.31
N LYS A 59 -4.02 -16.23 -14.36
CA LYS A 59 -3.90 -17.20 -13.25
C LYS A 59 -2.59 -16.90 -12.49
N ASP A 60 -2.67 -16.01 -11.56
CA ASP A 60 -1.58 -15.60 -10.68
C ASP A 60 -2.13 -15.31 -9.27
N ASP A 61 -1.29 -14.80 -8.37
CA ASP A 61 -1.66 -14.63 -6.96
C ASP A 61 -2.62 -13.44 -6.71
N MET A 62 -2.99 -12.69 -7.76
CA MET A 62 -3.85 -11.52 -7.60
C MET A 62 -5.23 -11.84 -7.03
N ALA A 63 -5.77 -13.03 -7.32
CA ALA A 63 -7.09 -13.42 -6.79
C ALA A 63 -7.07 -13.52 -5.26
N GLU A 64 -6.04 -14.12 -4.68
CA GLU A 64 -5.85 -14.20 -3.22
C GLU A 64 -5.68 -12.81 -2.60
N ILE A 65 -4.85 -11.97 -3.21
CA ILE A 65 -4.63 -10.60 -2.71
C ILE A 65 -5.94 -9.80 -2.74
N MET A 66 -6.70 -9.94 -3.82
CA MET A 66 -7.98 -9.27 -3.99
C MET A 66 -8.98 -9.66 -2.90
N ASP A 67 -9.09 -10.95 -2.57
CA ASP A 67 -9.96 -11.42 -1.48
C ASP A 67 -9.58 -10.76 -0.15
N LYS A 68 -8.29 -10.63 0.14
CA LYS A 68 -7.80 -9.96 1.35
C LYS A 68 -8.11 -8.46 1.33
N MET A 69 -7.96 -7.79 0.20
CA MET A 69 -8.28 -6.35 0.06
C MET A 69 -9.78 -6.08 0.24
N VAL A 70 -10.63 -6.91 -0.35
CA VAL A 70 -12.10 -6.78 -0.23
C VAL A 70 -12.55 -6.97 1.23
N ASN A 71 -11.96 -7.94 1.94
CA ASN A 71 -12.36 -8.29 3.31
C ASN A 71 -11.71 -7.43 4.41
N ALA A 72 -10.71 -6.61 4.10
CA ALA A 72 -10.08 -5.73 5.07
C ALA A 72 -10.92 -4.48 5.32
N ASP A 73 -11.06 -4.06 6.59
CA ASP A 73 -11.66 -2.77 6.95
C ASP A 73 -10.67 -1.62 6.72
N VAL A 74 -9.41 -1.87 7.04
CA VAL A 74 -8.31 -0.92 6.93
C VAL A 74 -7.27 -1.44 5.93
N ILE A 75 -6.82 -0.60 5.00
CA ILE A 75 -5.76 -0.94 4.04
C ILE A 75 -4.62 0.08 4.13
N VAL A 76 -3.41 -0.41 4.38
CA VAL A 76 -2.19 0.39 4.35
C VAL A 76 -1.44 0.12 3.06
N PHE A 77 -1.22 1.16 2.25
CA PHE A 77 -0.41 1.10 1.04
C PHE A 77 0.98 1.66 1.32
N ALA A 78 2.00 0.81 1.27
CA ALA A 78 3.38 1.22 1.52
C ALA A 78 4.23 1.04 0.26
N THR A 79 4.91 2.12 -0.16
CA THR A 79 5.72 2.16 -1.39
C THR A 79 6.98 3.00 -1.22
N PRO A 80 8.13 2.60 -1.79
CA PRO A 80 9.19 3.54 -2.07
C PRO A 80 8.75 4.49 -3.18
N VAL A 81 9.22 5.73 -3.13
CA VAL A 81 8.96 6.73 -4.17
C VAL A 81 10.04 6.62 -5.24
N TYR A 82 9.63 6.27 -6.45
CA TYR A 82 10.51 6.19 -7.62
C TYR A 82 10.05 7.20 -8.66
N PHE A 83 10.96 8.13 -9.03
CA PHE A 83 10.64 9.19 -9.98
C PHE A 83 9.36 9.96 -9.62
N TYR A 84 9.22 10.32 -8.34
CA TYR A 84 8.08 11.08 -7.79
C TYR A 84 6.72 10.38 -7.87
N THR A 85 6.69 9.06 -8.01
CA THR A 85 5.45 8.27 -7.98
C THR A 85 5.66 6.95 -7.24
N MET A 86 4.58 6.17 -7.06
CA MET A 86 4.65 4.84 -6.48
C MET A 86 5.51 3.91 -7.34
N ASP A 87 6.06 2.87 -6.74
CA ASP A 87 6.80 1.85 -7.48
C ASP A 87 5.87 1.03 -8.41
N ALA A 88 6.47 0.34 -9.37
CA ALA A 88 5.74 -0.43 -10.36
C ALA A 88 4.93 -1.58 -9.73
N GLN A 89 5.39 -2.14 -8.62
CA GLN A 89 4.72 -3.24 -7.93
C GLN A 89 3.36 -2.80 -7.39
N LEU A 90 3.30 -1.64 -6.73
CA LEU A 90 2.05 -1.09 -6.23
C LEU A 90 1.11 -0.71 -7.37
N LYS A 91 1.64 -0.05 -8.41
CA LYS A 91 0.82 0.32 -9.57
C LYS A 91 0.25 -0.91 -10.28
N THR A 92 1.05 -1.95 -10.44
CA THR A 92 0.58 -3.22 -10.99
C THR A 92 -0.55 -3.82 -10.16
N LEU A 93 -0.40 -3.84 -8.83
CA LEU A 93 -1.46 -4.28 -7.93
C LEU A 93 -2.75 -3.51 -8.16
N ILE A 94 -2.68 -2.16 -8.13
CA ILE A 94 -3.83 -1.27 -8.33
C ILE A 94 -4.52 -1.56 -9.67
N ASP A 95 -3.77 -1.63 -10.77
CA ASP A 95 -4.33 -1.90 -12.09
C ASP A 95 -5.04 -3.25 -12.18
N ARG A 96 -4.65 -4.20 -11.35
CA ARG A 96 -5.23 -5.53 -11.30
C ARG A 96 -6.46 -5.64 -10.39
N THR A 97 -6.86 -4.55 -9.71
CA THR A 97 -8.09 -4.52 -8.89
C THR A 97 -9.37 -4.37 -9.73
N VAL A 98 -9.28 -4.00 -11.00
CA VAL A 98 -10.43 -3.74 -11.89
C VAL A 98 -11.56 -4.76 -11.79
N PRO A 99 -11.33 -6.08 -11.65
CA PRO A 99 -12.43 -7.04 -11.54
C PRO A 99 -13.38 -6.80 -10.37
N ARG A 100 -12.89 -6.25 -9.25
CA ARG A 100 -13.64 -6.23 -8.00
C ARG A 100 -13.41 -4.98 -7.13
N TYR A 101 -12.78 -3.93 -7.67
CA TYR A 101 -12.52 -2.72 -6.86
C TYR A 101 -13.80 -2.10 -6.29
N THR A 102 -14.94 -2.27 -6.98
CA THR A 102 -16.25 -1.79 -6.51
C THR A 102 -16.79 -2.53 -5.29
N GLU A 103 -16.18 -3.66 -4.91
CA GLU A 103 -16.51 -4.38 -3.67
C GLU A 103 -15.74 -3.81 -2.46
N MET A 104 -14.70 -3.01 -2.69
CA MET A 104 -13.90 -2.37 -1.64
C MET A 104 -14.56 -1.05 -1.19
N VAL A 105 -15.65 -1.16 -0.46
CA VAL A 105 -16.43 0.00 0.03
C VAL A 105 -16.09 0.35 1.48
N ASN A 106 -16.22 1.64 1.85
CA ASN A 106 -16.06 2.15 3.22
C ASN A 106 -14.69 1.77 3.85
N LYS A 107 -13.62 1.80 3.07
CA LYS A 107 -12.27 1.45 3.56
C LYS A 107 -11.62 2.63 4.27
N GLU A 108 -10.98 2.39 5.40
CA GLU A 108 -10.01 3.31 5.96
C GLU A 108 -8.64 3.05 5.32
N VAL A 109 -8.00 4.10 4.80
CA VAL A 109 -6.74 3.95 4.08
C VAL A 109 -5.62 4.77 4.69
N TYR A 110 -4.42 4.18 4.75
CA TYR A 110 -3.19 4.80 5.21
C TYR A 110 -2.12 4.67 4.13
N TYR A 111 -1.22 5.64 4.06
CA TYR A 111 -0.11 5.61 3.11
C TYR A 111 1.23 5.71 3.86
N ILE A 112 2.18 4.86 3.48
CA ILE A 112 3.56 4.88 3.96
C ILE A 112 4.47 5.05 2.74
N LEU A 113 5.10 6.21 2.64
CA LEU A 113 5.97 6.57 1.53
C LEU A 113 7.41 6.68 2.02
N THR A 114 8.37 6.16 1.27
CA THR A 114 9.80 6.35 1.60
C THR A 114 10.58 6.89 0.41
N ALA A 115 11.44 7.88 0.65
CA ALA A 115 12.22 8.53 -0.38
C ALA A 115 13.57 9.02 0.14
N ALA A 116 14.56 9.12 -0.76
CA ALA A 116 15.81 9.81 -0.50
C ALA A 116 15.62 11.33 -0.34
N ASP A 117 14.63 11.88 -1.02
CA ASP A 117 14.28 13.30 -0.91
C ASP A 117 13.92 13.65 0.53
N THR A 118 14.42 14.76 1.03
CA THR A 118 14.17 15.26 2.40
C THR A 118 12.94 16.14 2.48
N ASN A 119 12.42 16.61 1.34
CA ASN A 119 11.25 17.47 1.28
C ASN A 119 9.97 16.67 1.04
N ALA A 120 9.12 16.54 2.06
CA ALA A 120 7.85 15.82 1.97
C ALA A 120 6.91 16.37 0.87
N ALA A 121 6.96 17.67 0.56
CA ALA A 121 6.13 18.24 -0.50
C ALA A 121 6.41 17.64 -1.89
N ASN A 122 7.62 17.13 -2.12
CA ASN A 122 7.96 16.46 -3.37
C ASN A 122 7.30 15.07 -3.52
N LEU A 123 6.79 14.50 -2.42
CA LEU A 123 6.11 13.20 -2.41
C LEU A 123 4.60 13.32 -2.68
N GLU A 124 4.04 14.53 -2.71
CA GLU A 124 2.60 14.76 -2.94
C GLU A 124 2.10 14.15 -4.25
N LYS A 125 2.93 14.14 -5.30
CA LYS A 125 2.57 13.49 -6.57
C LYS A 125 2.33 11.99 -6.40
N THR A 126 3.07 11.34 -5.50
CA THR A 126 2.88 9.93 -5.18
C THR A 126 1.58 9.75 -4.40
N VAL A 127 1.30 10.62 -3.44
CA VAL A 127 0.05 10.62 -2.66
C VAL A 127 -1.14 10.79 -3.59
N GLU A 128 -1.13 11.81 -4.45
CA GLU A 128 -2.20 12.07 -5.41
C GLU A 128 -2.44 10.88 -6.36
N SER A 129 -1.37 10.20 -6.78
CA SER A 129 -1.52 9.01 -7.64
C SER A 129 -2.16 7.80 -6.91
N ILE A 130 -1.99 7.71 -5.59
CA ILE A 130 -2.67 6.69 -4.76
C ILE A 130 -4.10 7.12 -4.48
N ARG A 131 -4.35 8.39 -4.18
CA ARG A 131 -5.69 8.96 -3.96
C ARG A 131 -6.59 8.76 -5.17
N GLY A 132 -6.07 8.89 -6.40
CA GLY A 132 -6.82 8.58 -7.62
C GLY A 132 -7.41 7.17 -7.65
N PHE A 133 -6.82 6.21 -6.95
CA PHE A 133 -7.40 4.90 -6.74
C PHE A 133 -8.29 4.87 -5.48
N THR A 134 -7.76 5.30 -4.35
CA THR A 134 -8.42 5.07 -3.05
C THR A 134 -9.60 6.00 -2.80
N LEU A 135 -9.47 7.29 -3.13
CA LEU A 135 -10.51 8.28 -2.83
C LEU A 135 -11.46 8.53 -4.02
N ASP A 136 -10.94 8.40 -5.26
CA ASP A 136 -11.77 8.68 -6.45
C ASP A 136 -12.47 7.43 -6.98
N CYS A 137 -11.97 6.21 -6.66
CA CYS A 137 -12.53 4.96 -7.20
C CYS A 137 -13.17 4.04 -6.16
N LEU A 138 -12.79 4.12 -4.86
CA LEU A 138 -13.37 3.27 -3.83
C LEU A 138 -14.48 4.03 -3.09
N ASP A 139 -15.70 3.55 -3.19
CA ASP A 139 -16.86 4.19 -2.59
C ASP A 139 -16.77 4.23 -1.06
N GLY A 140 -16.93 5.44 -0.50
CA GLY A 140 -16.88 5.66 0.95
C GLY A 140 -15.50 5.47 1.59
N ALA A 141 -14.41 5.40 0.81
CA ALA A 141 -13.07 5.30 1.38
C ALA A 141 -12.63 6.62 2.05
N VAL A 142 -11.94 6.50 3.18
CA VAL A 142 -11.48 7.62 4.00
C VAL A 142 -9.97 7.53 4.24
N GLU A 143 -9.23 8.56 3.85
CA GLU A 143 -7.81 8.69 4.20
C GLU A 143 -7.67 9.04 5.67
N LYS A 144 -6.94 8.23 6.41
CA LYS A 144 -6.75 8.38 7.86
C LYS A 144 -5.37 8.89 8.24
N GLY A 145 -4.37 8.67 7.39
CA GLY A 145 -3.03 9.16 7.68
C GLY A 145 -2.01 8.85 6.60
N ILE A 146 -0.97 9.70 6.55
CA ILE A 146 0.15 9.58 5.63
C ILE A 146 1.44 9.68 6.42
N LEU A 147 2.35 8.74 6.20
CA LEU A 147 3.71 8.80 6.69
C LEU A 147 4.67 9.13 5.54
N TYR A 148 5.32 10.27 5.63
CA TYR A 148 6.38 10.68 4.71
C TYR A 148 7.74 10.30 5.29
N GLY A 149 8.23 9.11 4.97
CA GLY A 149 9.55 8.60 5.34
C GLY A 149 10.64 9.17 4.44
N THR A 150 10.93 10.45 4.62
CA THR A 150 11.90 11.22 3.82
C THR A 150 13.34 11.02 4.28
N GLY A 151 14.30 11.32 3.40
CA GLY A 151 15.73 11.32 3.72
C GLY A 151 16.32 9.92 3.95
N VAL A 152 15.73 8.87 3.34
CA VAL A 152 16.21 7.49 3.49
C VAL A 152 16.45 6.84 2.12
N TRP A 153 17.70 6.42 1.88
CA TRP A 153 18.14 5.81 0.61
C TRP A 153 18.57 4.35 0.80
N ASP A 154 19.46 4.12 1.76
CA ASP A 154 20.01 2.78 1.99
C ASP A 154 18.99 1.86 2.65
N LYS A 155 19.16 0.56 2.39
CA LYS A 155 18.25 -0.45 2.93
C LYS A 155 18.28 -0.45 4.46
N GLY A 156 17.12 -0.21 5.08
CA GLY A 156 16.94 -0.23 6.53
C GLY A 156 17.44 1.04 7.24
N GLU A 157 17.89 2.06 6.51
CA GLU A 157 18.33 3.34 7.06
C GLU A 157 17.26 4.01 7.93
N VAL A 158 15.99 3.81 7.59
CA VAL A 158 14.84 4.34 8.33
C VAL A 158 14.82 3.90 9.80
N GLN A 159 15.48 2.81 10.16
CA GLN A 159 15.50 2.26 11.53
C GLN A 159 16.10 3.24 12.56
N SER A 160 16.97 4.14 12.13
CA SER A 160 17.58 5.17 12.99
C SER A 160 16.81 6.49 12.98
N SER A 161 15.69 6.58 12.31
CA SER A 161 14.91 7.80 12.12
C SER A 161 13.69 7.88 13.05
N ALA A 162 13.17 9.11 13.24
CA ALA A 162 11.91 9.32 13.95
C ALA A 162 10.69 8.71 13.26
N HIS A 163 10.80 8.35 11.98
CA HIS A 163 9.71 7.73 11.22
C HIS A 163 9.26 6.39 11.80
N MET A 164 10.16 5.67 12.50
CA MET A 164 9.81 4.43 13.21
C MET A 164 8.72 4.68 14.26
N LYS A 165 8.92 5.69 15.10
CA LYS A 165 7.93 6.07 16.12
C LYS A 165 6.62 6.51 15.49
N THR A 166 6.69 7.33 14.45
CA THR A 166 5.49 7.80 13.73
C THR A 166 4.70 6.63 13.12
N ALA A 167 5.38 5.64 12.52
CA ALA A 167 4.72 4.47 11.98
C ALA A 167 4.00 3.65 13.07
N TYR A 168 4.67 3.45 14.20
CA TYR A 168 4.08 2.76 15.34
C TYR A 168 2.85 3.49 15.89
N GLU A 169 2.96 4.80 16.14
CA GLU A 169 1.85 5.63 16.65
C GLU A 169 0.67 5.65 15.67
N MET A 170 0.95 5.74 14.37
CA MET A 170 -0.08 5.67 13.33
C MET A 170 -0.83 4.32 13.36
N GLY A 171 -0.12 3.22 13.57
CA GLY A 171 -0.74 1.90 13.74
C GLY A 171 -1.51 1.77 15.06
N LEU A 172 -1.04 2.39 16.14
CA LEU A 172 -1.71 2.36 17.45
C LEU A 172 -3.06 3.07 17.43
N HIS A 173 -3.22 4.05 16.56
CA HIS A 173 -4.43 4.86 16.41
C HIS A 173 -5.23 4.53 15.13
N SER A 174 -4.93 3.40 14.49
CA SER A 174 -5.64 2.96 13.28
C SER A 174 -6.99 2.32 13.57
#